data_ec7cc76752113ab5f176ea6ef9f7436e
#
_entry.id   ec7cc76752113ab5f176ea6ef9f7436e
#
_cell.length_a   1.000
_cell.length_b   1.000
_cell.length_c   1.000
_cell.angle_alpha   90.00
_cell.angle_beta   90.00
_cell.angle_gamma   90.00
#
_symmetry.space_group_name_H-M   'P 1'
#
loop_
_entity.id
_entity.type
_entity.pdbx_description
1 polymer ?
#
loop_
_entity_poly.entity_id
_entity_poly.type
_entity_poly.pdbx_seq_one_letter_code
_entity_poly.pdbx_strand_id
1 'polypeptide(L)'
;MYFQRGTLTPEQTKLVLRDLPVDVSFADENDVLVYWSGATYKTCDARSIGRDVRDCHPEQSLDCLEEILRAFKAGTKEVAEGWEQDGKRFKHTRYTAVRDDAGAYKGILEVIHDVTDMRALEGAQRLPGW
;
A
#
# COMPACT_ATOMS: atom_id res chain seq x y z
N MET A 1 17.46 8.82 -16.27
CA MET A 1 18.65 8.16 -15.70
C MET A 1 18.18 6.98 -14.83
N TYR A 2 18.55 5.78 -15.22
CA TYR A 2 18.23 4.61 -14.42
C TYR A 2 19.35 4.36 -13.41
N PHE A 3 19.01 4.47 -12.13
CA PHE A 3 19.92 4.00 -11.09
C PHE A 3 19.74 2.49 -10.97
N GLN A 4 20.81 1.77 -11.16
CA GLN A 4 20.79 0.34 -10.89
C GLN A 4 20.66 0.13 -9.39
N ARG A 5 19.50 -0.38 -8.96
CA ARG A 5 19.15 -0.52 -7.54
C ARG A 5 19.52 -1.89 -6.97
N GLY A 6 20.16 -2.73 -7.77
CA GLY A 6 20.39 -4.12 -7.40
C GLY A 6 19.15 -4.99 -7.60
N THR A 7 19.26 -6.24 -7.22
CA THR A 7 18.18 -7.23 -7.39
C THR A 7 18.07 -8.09 -6.14
N LEU A 8 16.84 -8.28 -5.69
CA LEU A 8 16.53 -9.20 -4.61
C LEU A 8 16.23 -10.58 -5.18
N THR A 9 16.68 -11.63 -4.50
CA THR A 9 16.20 -12.99 -4.79
C THR A 9 14.71 -13.10 -4.39
N PRO A 10 13.97 -14.10 -4.90
CA PRO A 10 12.59 -14.32 -4.45
C PRO A 10 12.47 -14.48 -2.94
N GLU A 11 13.43 -15.19 -2.31
CA GLU A 11 13.44 -15.36 -0.86
C GLU A 11 13.66 -14.02 -0.14
N GLN A 12 14.61 -13.22 -0.59
CA GLN A 12 14.88 -11.89 -0.03
C GLN A 12 13.67 -10.97 -0.20
N THR A 13 13.00 -11.00 -1.34
CA THR A 13 11.77 -10.22 -1.58
C THR A 13 10.71 -10.55 -0.55
N LYS A 14 10.46 -11.84 -0.31
CA LYS A 14 9.53 -12.32 0.69
C LYS A 14 9.87 -11.80 2.09
N LEU A 15 11.14 -11.93 2.48
CA LEU A 15 11.60 -11.53 3.80
C LEU A 15 11.52 -10.01 4.01
N VAL A 16 11.92 -9.24 3.01
CA VAL A 16 11.86 -7.76 3.07
C VAL A 16 10.42 -7.29 3.19
N LEU A 17 9.50 -7.82 2.38
CA LEU A 17 8.08 -7.44 2.45
C LEU A 17 7.47 -7.81 3.80
N ARG A 18 7.84 -8.96 4.36
CA ARG A 18 7.38 -9.40 5.67
C ARG A 18 7.78 -8.44 6.79
N ASP A 19 8.99 -7.90 6.71
CA ASP A 19 9.59 -7.12 7.81
C ASP A 19 9.40 -5.60 7.63
N LEU A 20 8.74 -5.14 6.57
CA LEU A 20 8.37 -3.74 6.45
C LEU A 20 7.40 -3.34 7.57
N PRO A 21 7.63 -2.20 8.24
CA PRO A 21 6.78 -1.75 9.36
C PRO A 21 5.48 -1.09 8.88
N VAL A 22 4.86 -1.64 7.84
CA VAL A 22 3.64 -1.14 7.22
C VAL A 22 2.82 -2.31 6.72
N ASP A 23 1.51 -2.10 6.55
CA ASP A 23 0.68 -3.04 5.83
C ASP A 23 0.77 -2.74 4.34
N VAL A 24 1.03 -3.78 3.56
CA VAL A 24 1.15 -3.69 2.11
C VAL A 24 0.12 -4.60 1.47
N SER A 25 -0.61 -4.08 0.51
CA SER A 25 -1.43 -4.90 -0.37
C SER A 25 -1.26 -4.47 -1.83
N PHE A 26 -1.41 -5.42 -2.74
CA PHE A 26 -1.28 -5.19 -4.17
C PHE A 26 -2.40 -5.91 -4.91
N ALA A 27 -3.12 -5.15 -5.74
CA ALA A 27 -4.05 -5.69 -6.71
C ALA A 27 -3.50 -5.46 -8.11
N ASP A 28 -3.66 -6.47 -8.99
CA ASP A 28 -3.16 -6.40 -10.35
C ASP A 28 -4.00 -5.49 -11.27
N GLU A 29 -3.67 -5.44 -12.54
CA GLU A 29 -4.35 -4.61 -13.54
C GLU A 29 -5.82 -5.02 -13.77
N ASN A 30 -6.21 -6.19 -13.33
CA ASN A 30 -7.58 -6.70 -13.38
C ASN A 30 -8.34 -6.49 -12.07
N ASP A 31 -7.79 -5.70 -11.16
CA ASP A 31 -8.34 -5.41 -9.84
C ASP A 31 -8.44 -6.63 -8.92
N VAL A 32 -7.64 -7.64 -9.17
CA VAL A 32 -7.56 -8.86 -8.35
C VAL A 32 -6.50 -8.68 -7.28
N LEU A 33 -6.89 -8.91 -6.02
CA LEU A 33 -5.93 -8.85 -4.90
C LEU A 33 -4.96 -10.03 -5.01
N VAL A 34 -3.67 -9.74 -5.16
CA VAL A 34 -2.61 -10.75 -5.35
C VAL A 34 -1.74 -10.90 -4.12
N TYR A 35 -1.60 -9.84 -3.33
CA TYR A 35 -0.72 -9.85 -2.16
C TYR A 35 -1.31 -8.98 -1.05
N TRP A 36 -1.13 -9.46 0.18
CA TRP A 36 -1.48 -8.75 1.40
C TRP A 36 -0.57 -9.21 2.53
N SER A 37 0.09 -8.27 3.20
CA SER A 37 1.04 -8.59 4.26
C SER A 37 0.37 -9.06 5.54
N GLY A 38 -0.87 -8.62 5.79
CA GLY A 38 -1.64 -9.06 6.95
C GLY A 38 -1.13 -8.56 8.30
N ALA A 39 -0.36 -7.48 8.32
CA ALA A 39 0.36 -7.08 9.52
C ALA A 39 -0.53 -6.46 10.61
N THR A 40 -1.07 -5.26 10.38
CA THR A 40 -1.67 -4.45 11.45
C THR A 40 -3.17 -4.18 11.26
N TYR A 41 -3.60 -3.89 10.05
CA TYR A 41 -4.97 -3.52 9.75
C TYR A 41 -5.67 -4.62 8.96
N LYS A 42 -6.80 -5.09 9.49
CA LYS A 42 -7.58 -6.15 8.84
C LYS A 42 -8.60 -5.55 7.88
N THR A 43 -8.14 -5.00 6.77
CA THR A 43 -9.03 -4.57 5.69
C THR A 43 -9.43 -5.75 4.79
N CYS A 44 -8.55 -6.72 4.67
CA CYS A 44 -8.79 -7.98 3.97
C CYS A 44 -8.39 -9.16 4.87
N ASP A 45 -8.69 -10.37 4.46
CA ASP A 45 -8.15 -11.59 5.05
C ASP A 45 -7.57 -12.49 3.95
N ALA A 46 -6.96 -13.61 4.34
CA ALA A 46 -6.31 -14.52 3.38
C ALA A 46 -7.28 -15.06 2.33
N ARG A 47 -8.58 -15.09 2.60
CA ARG A 47 -9.60 -15.54 1.66
C ARG A 47 -9.87 -14.53 0.56
N SER A 48 -9.43 -13.29 0.74
CA SER A 48 -9.58 -12.22 -0.25
C SER A 48 -8.55 -12.32 -1.39
N ILE A 49 -7.47 -13.06 -1.19
CA ILE A 49 -6.47 -13.28 -2.24
C ILE A 49 -7.12 -14.00 -3.43
N GLY A 50 -6.94 -13.45 -4.63
CA GLY A 50 -7.55 -13.96 -5.84
C GLY A 50 -8.95 -13.43 -6.13
N ARG A 51 -9.48 -12.55 -5.29
CA ARG A 51 -10.81 -11.94 -5.44
C ARG A 51 -10.68 -10.47 -5.86
N ASP A 52 -11.78 -9.91 -6.34
CA ASP A 52 -11.82 -8.49 -6.70
C ASP A 52 -11.54 -7.63 -5.46
N VAL A 53 -10.70 -6.62 -5.62
CA VAL A 53 -10.31 -5.72 -4.54
C VAL A 53 -11.51 -4.99 -3.91
N ARG A 54 -12.60 -4.83 -4.64
CA ARG A 54 -13.83 -4.21 -4.13
C ARG A 54 -14.49 -5.02 -3.04
N ASP A 55 -14.29 -6.35 -3.05
CA ASP A 55 -14.85 -7.24 -2.04
C ASP A 55 -14.19 -7.06 -0.67
N CYS A 56 -13.01 -6.44 -0.62
CA CYS A 56 -12.28 -6.15 0.63
C CYS A 56 -12.64 -4.81 1.25
N HIS A 57 -13.38 -3.95 0.54
CA HIS A 57 -13.64 -2.58 0.99
C HIS A 57 -15.05 -2.44 1.53
N PRO A 58 -15.23 -1.67 2.63
CA PRO A 58 -16.56 -1.32 3.10
C PRO A 58 -17.32 -0.54 2.02
N GLU A 59 -18.64 -0.69 1.99
CA GLU A 59 -19.49 -0.03 0.99
C GLU A 59 -19.26 1.49 0.95
N GLN A 60 -19.09 2.12 2.10
CA GLN A 60 -18.89 3.57 2.18
C GLN A 60 -17.57 4.05 1.56
N SER A 61 -16.61 3.17 1.32
CA SER A 61 -15.33 3.53 0.69
C SER A 61 -15.22 3.11 -0.77
N LEU A 62 -16.24 2.44 -1.32
CA LEU A 62 -16.20 1.94 -2.70
C LEU A 62 -16.14 3.06 -3.73
N ASP A 63 -16.89 4.15 -3.53
CA ASP A 63 -16.89 5.28 -4.48
C ASP A 63 -15.50 5.91 -4.57
N CYS A 64 -14.82 6.06 -3.44
CA CYS A 64 -13.46 6.57 -3.39
C CYS A 64 -12.48 5.63 -4.10
N LEU A 65 -12.60 4.32 -3.86
CA LEU A 65 -11.77 3.31 -4.53
C LEU A 65 -11.97 3.34 -6.05
N GLU A 66 -13.22 3.43 -6.51
CA GLU A 66 -13.55 3.51 -7.94
C GLU A 66 -12.93 4.75 -8.59
N GLU A 67 -12.99 5.89 -7.91
CA GLU A 67 -12.38 7.13 -8.40
C GLU A 67 -10.87 6.97 -8.55
N ILE A 68 -10.21 6.39 -7.55
CA ILE A 68 -8.77 6.15 -7.57
C ILE A 68 -8.39 5.21 -8.71
N LEU A 69 -9.07 4.07 -8.82
CA LEU A 69 -8.80 3.08 -9.87
C LEU A 69 -8.97 3.67 -11.25
N ARG A 70 -10.05 4.44 -11.47
CA ARG A 70 -10.30 5.09 -12.75
C ARG A 70 -9.19 6.08 -13.11
N ALA A 71 -8.79 6.93 -12.18
CA ALA A 71 -7.74 7.92 -12.40
C ALA A 71 -6.38 7.26 -12.68
N PHE A 72 -6.05 6.21 -11.96
CA PHE A 72 -4.80 5.48 -12.15
C PHE A 72 -4.75 4.78 -13.52
N LYS A 73 -5.84 4.11 -13.90
CA LYS A 73 -5.93 3.44 -15.21
C LYS A 73 -5.93 4.43 -16.37
N ALA A 74 -6.52 5.60 -16.18
CA ALA A 74 -6.52 6.67 -17.18
C ALA A 74 -5.18 7.42 -17.27
N GLY A 75 -4.28 7.22 -16.30
CA GLY A 75 -3.00 7.92 -16.26
C GLY A 75 -3.08 9.37 -15.82
N THR A 76 -4.19 9.78 -15.21
CA THR A 76 -4.38 11.18 -14.76
C THR A 76 -3.83 11.43 -13.35
N LYS A 77 -3.66 10.37 -12.56
CA LYS A 77 -3.08 10.43 -11.20
C LYS A 77 -2.16 9.23 -10.99
N GLU A 78 -1.16 9.43 -10.14
CA GLU A 78 -0.19 8.38 -9.79
C GLU A 78 -0.23 8.03 -8.32
N VAL A 79 -0.76 8.91 -7.47
CA VAL A 79 -0.80 8.75 -6.01
C VAL A 79 -2.12 9.29 -5.47
N ALA A 80 -2.67 8.57 -4.52
CA ALA A 80 -3.76 9.05 -3.67
C ALA A 80 -3.38 8.77 -2.23
N GLU A 81 -3.60 9.73 -1.32
CA GLU A 81 -3.32 9.51 0.09
C GLU A 81 -4.40 10.11 0.98
N GLY A 82 -4.55 9.50 2.14
CA GLY A 82 -5.46 9.97 3.17
C GLY A 82 -4.94 9.59 4.54
N TRP A 83 -5.52 10.18 5.55
CA TRP A 83 -5.19 9.88 6.93
C TRP A 83 -6.40 10.10 7.81
N GLU A 84 -6.45 9.34 8.91
CA GLU A 84 -7.56 9.46 9.85
C GLU A 84 -7.18 8.91 11.22
N GLN A 85 -7.90 9.38 12.24
CA GLN A 85 -7.86 8.77 13.56
C GLN A 85 -8.69 7.49 13.53
N ASP A 86 -8.08 6.38 13.93
CA ASP A 86 -8.72 5.07 14.03
C ASP A 86 -8.53 4.54 15.46
N GLY A 87 -9.49 4.80 16.32
CA GLY A 87 -9.37 4.52 17.74
C GLY A 87 -8.22 5.30 18.36
N LYS A 88 -7.25 4.59 18.96
CA LYS A 88 -6.04 5.18 19.55
C LYS A 88 -4.91 5.37 18.56
N ARG A 89 -5.08 4.89 17.31
CA ARG A 89 -4.05 4.93 16.28
C ARG A 89 -4.37 6.00 15.24
N PHE A 90 -3.32 6.60 14.70
CA PHE A 90 -3.42 7.52 13.57
C PHE A 90 -2.90 6.81 12.33
N LYS A 91 -3.79 6.58 11.38
CA LYS A 91 -3.56 5.77 10.19
C LYS A 91 -3.32 6.65 8.99
N HIS A 92 -2.22 6.44 8.29
CA HIS A 92 -1.94 7.03 6.98
C HIS A 92 -2.07 5.95 5.91
N THR A 93 -2.83 6.23 4.86
CA THR A 93 -3.02 5.32 3.73
C THR A 93 -2.53 5.99 2.46
N ARG A 94 -1.71 5.28 1.69
CA ARG A 94 -1.23 5.74 0.41
C ARG A 94 -1.48 4.69 -0.66
N TYR A 95 -2.14 5.09 -1.74
CA TYR A 95 -2.27 4.31 -2.96
C TYR A 95 -1.30 4.82 -4.01
N THR A 96 -0.65 3.91 -4.71
CA THR A 96 0.27 4.24 -5.80
C THR A 96 -0.09 3.41 -7.02
N ALA A 97 -0.18 4.05 -8.19
CA ALA A 97 -0.31 3.35 -9.45
C ALA A 97 1.03 2.67 -9.76
N VAL A 98 1.00 1.36 -9.96
CA VAL A 98 2.17 0.58 -10.34
C VAL A 98 2.19 0.45 -11.86
N ARG A 99 3.29 0.88 -12.48
CA ARG A 99 3.48 0.84 -13.92
C ARG A 99 4.76 0.11 -14.28
N ASP A 100 4.78 -0.55 -15.42
CA ASP A 100 6.00 -1.13 -15.96
C ASP A 100 6.90 -0.03 -16.59
N ASP A 101 8.05 -0.43 -17.10
CA ASP A 101 9.02 0.51 -17.68
C ASP A 101 8.47 1.22 -18.94
N ALA A 102 7.48 0.64 -19.60
CA ALA A 102 6.80 1.26 -20.74
C ALA A 102 5.65 2.21 -20.32
N GLY A 103 5.38 2.33 -19.02
CA GLY A 103 4.32 3.16 -18.48
C GLY A 103 2.95 2.51 -18.42
N ALA A 104 2.84 1.22 -18.76
CA ALA A 104 1.57 0.51 -18.70
C ALA A 104 1.15 0.26 -17.26
N TYR A 105 -0.14 0.46 -16.97
CA TYR A 105 -0.71 0.20 -15.65
C TYR A 105 -0.68 -1.30 -15.35
N LYS A 106 -0.08 -1.66 -14.22
CA LYS A 106 0.07 -3.07 -13.78
C LYS A 106 -0.64 -3.36 -12.47
N GLY A 107 -1.16 -2.36 -11.81
CA GLY A 107 -1.90 -2.57 -10.58
C GLY A 107 -1.84 -1.39 -9.65
N ILE A 108 -2.38 -1.60 -8.46
CA ILE A 108 -2.45 -0.62 -7.40
C ILE A 108 -1.79 -1.17 -6.14
N LEU A 109 -0.89 -0.37 -5.58
CA LEU A 109 -0.21 -0.65 -4.33
C LEU A 109 -0.85 0.18 -3.22
N GLU A 110 -1.30 -0.48 -2.15
CA GLU A 110 -1.77 0.20 -0.95
C GLU A 110 -0.76 -0.01 0.18
N VAL A 111 -0.37 1.08 0.82
CA VAL A 111 0.48 1.05 2.01
C VAL A 111 -0.27 1.76 3.14
N ILE A 112 -0.51 1.04 4.23
CA ILE A 112 -1.12 1.60 5.44
C ILE A 112 -0.05 1.64 6.52
N HIS A 113 0.14 2.82 7.11
CA HIS A 113 1.15 3.07 8.11
C HIS A 113 0.50 3.63 9.38
N ASP A 114 0.77 3.00 10.51
CA ASP A 114 0.43 3.55 11.81
C ASP A 114 1.49 4.60 12.16
N VAL A 115 1.10 5.86 12.11
CA VAL A 115 2.01 6.99 12.36
C VAL A 115 1.74 7.65 13.71
N THR A 116 1.03 6.96 14.60
CA THR A 116 0.65 7.50 15.92
C THR A 116 1.86 8.06 16.67
N ASP A 117 2.89 7.26 16.81
CA ASP A 117 4.09 7.65 17.58
C ASP A 117 4.93 8.69 16.83
N MET A 118 4.93 8.66 15.51
CA MET A 118 5.67 9.61 14.69
C MET A 118 5.16 11.04 14.82
N ARG A 119 3.87 11.21 15.10
CA ARG A 119 3.26 12.54 15.23
C ARG A 119 3.82 13.33 16.42
N ALA A 120 4.36 12.65 17.41
CA ALA A 120 4.90 13.27 18.62
C ALA A 120 6.43 13.50 18.56
N LEU A 121 7.09 13.06 17.49
CA LEU A 121 8.54 13.21 17.36
C LEU A 121 8.91 14.66 17.06
N GLU A 122 9.94 15.12 17.76
CA GLU A 122 10.46 16.48 17.59
C GLU A 122 12.00 16.43 17.55
N GLY A 123 12.60 17.44 16.90
CA GLY A 123 14.05 17.55 16.83
C GLY A 123 14.70 16.42 16.06
N ALA A 124 15.75 15.82 16.65
CA ALA A 124 16.50 14.75 16.03
C ALA A 124 16.93 13.72 17.04
N GLN A 125 16.86 12.47 16.65
CA GLN A 125 17.45 11.37 17.38
C GLN A 125 18.34 10.56 16.44
N ARG A 126 19.60 10.41 16.80
CA ARG A 126 20.54 9.63 15.99
C ARG A 126 20.45 8.16 16.37
N LEU A 127 20.67 7.30 15.39
CA LEU A 127 20.80 5.86 15.64
C LEU A 127 22.07 5.56 16.43
N PRO A 128 22.09 4.55 17.29
CA PRO A 128 20.99 3.65 17.65
C PRO A 128 20.01 4.30 18.63
N GLY A 129 18.73 4.18 18.38
CA GLY A 129 17.68 4.71 19.26
C GLY A 129 17.04 3.67 20.18
N TRP A 130 17.82 2.62 20.57
CA TRP A 130 17.31 1.57 21.49
C TRP A 130 17.47 1.91 22.94
#